data_c2fb7ac748ae94de92891982ba0110df
#
_entry.id   c2fb7ac748ae94de92891982ba0110df
#
_cell.length_a   1.000
_cell.length_b   1.000
_cell.length_c   1.000
_cell.angle_alpha   90.00
_cell.angle_beta   90.00
_cell.angle_gamma   90.00
#
_symmetry.space_group_name_H-M   'P 1'
#
loop_
_entity.id
_entity.type
_entity.pdbx_description
1 polymer ?
#
loop_
_entity_poly.entity_id
_entity_poly.type
_entity_poly.pdbx_seq_one_letter_code
_entity_poly.pdbx_strand_id
1 'polypeptide(L)'
;ALARRKTGAVVIFSAGFAEGGAEGLAQQEEIARIAQAAGMVIEGPNCLGSINYLDRVPLTFVDTDISAEQAAFNRAQPNIAFLSQSGAMMAVVARSLADRALPLSFAVSTGNEAASTIEDYLEYALQEPSTRVLALFAESFRHPQRLLAAARRAQELGKLMVLLHPGKS
;
A
#
# COMPACT_ATOMS: atom_id res chain seq x y z
N ALA A 1 20.22 0.61 13.69
CA ALA A 1 19.82 1.59 14.74
C ALA A 1 18.34 1.38 15.12
N LEU A 2 17.38 1.47 14.19
CA LEU A 2 15.94 1.38 14.46
C LEU A 2 15.51 0.03 15.06
N ALA A 3 16.00 -1.09 14.52
CA ALA A 3 15.73 -2.43 15.06
C ALA A 3 16.15 -2.55 16.54
N ARG A 4 17.32 -2.00 16.91
CA ARG A 4 17.79 -1.99 18.32
C ARG A 4 16.90 -1.14 19.25
N ARG A 5 16.17 -0.16 18.69
CA ARG A 5 15.20 0.67 19.42
C ARG A 5 13.80 0.06 19.46
N LYS A 6 13.62 -1.14 18.94
CA LYS A 6 12.33 -1.85 18.85
C LYS A 6 11.26 -1.02 18.11
N THR A 7 11.68 -0.30 17.06
CA THR A 7 10.75 0.42 16.19
C THR A 7 9.82 -0.59 15.51
N GLY A 8 8.51 -0.41 15.62
CA GLY A 8 7.52 -1.34 15.09
C GLY A 8 7.36 -1.27 13.57
N ALA A 9 7.46 -0.06 12.99
CA ALA A 9 7.30 0.15 11.56
C ALA A 9 8.20 1.27 11.03
N VAL A 10 8.56 1.17 9.74
CA VAL A 10 9.38 2.16 9.01
C VAL A 10 8.86 2.30 7.60
N VAL A 11 8.76 3.52 7.09
CA VAL A 11 8.53 3.82 5.68
C VAL A 11 9.84 4.29 5.06
N ILE A 12 10.24 3.67 3.94
CA ILE A 12 11.49 4.00 3.23
C ILE A 12 11.13 4.58 1.86
N PHE A 13 11.19 5.89 1.74
CA PHE A 13 10.87 6.58 0.48
C PHE A 13 11.99 6.48 -0.55
N SER A 14 13.26 6.39 -0.07
CA SER A 14 14.44 6.41 -0.92
C SER A 14 14.42 5.34 -1.99
N ALA A 15 14.83 5.71 -3.20
CA ALA A 15 15.17 4.83 -4.31
C ALA A 15 16.68 4.47 -4.27
N GLY A 16 17.11 3.63 -5.23
CA GLY A 16 18.50 3.16 -5.34
C GLY A 16 18.71 1.76 -4.80
N PHE A 17 17.64 1.03 -4.58
CA PHE A 17 17.64 -0.37 -4.14
C PHE A 17 17.56 -1.37 -5.31
N ALA A 18 16.67 -2.34 -5.30
CA ALA A 18 16.60 -3.39 -6.33
C ALA A 18 16.50 -2.83 -7.76
N GLU A 19 15.83 -1.69 -7.96
CA GLU A 19 15.76 -1.00 -9.25
C GLU A 19 17.10 -0.39 -9.69
N GLY A 20 18.04 -0.19 -8.77
CA GLY A 20 19.40 0.32 -9.03
C GLY A 20 20.41 -0.77 -9.41
N GLY A 21 19.99 -2.04 -9.49
CA GLY A 21 20.87 -3.15 -9.88
C GLY A 21 21.33 -4.02 -8.71
N ALA A 22 22.39 -4.83 -8.94
CA ALA A 22 22.78 -5.89 -8.01
C ALA A 22 23.19 -5.41 -6.61
N GLU A 23 23.88 -4.28 -6.51
CA GLU A 23 24.28 -3.71 -5.22
C GLU A 23 23.05 -3.23 -4.43
N GLY A 24 22.14 -2.52 -5.09
CA GLY A 24 20.90 -2.07 -4.49
C GLY A 24 20.00 -3.22 -4.06
N LEU A 25 19.94 -4.29 -4.84
CA LEU A 25 19.23 -5.51 -4.47
C LEU A 25 19.81 -6.12 -3.19
N ALA A 26 21.13 -6.24 -3.09
CA ALA A 26 21.77 -6.79 -1.88
C ALA A 26 21.47 -5.94 -0.62
N GLN A 27 21.44 -4.61 -0.76
CA GLN A 27 21.05 -3.70 0.31
C GLN A 27 19.58 -3.89 0.72
N GLN A 28 18.69 -4.08 -0.26
CA GLN A 28 17.28 -4.35 -0.01
C GLN A 28 17.06 -5.67 0.74
N GLU A 29 17.76 -6.73 0.34
CA GLU A 29 17.73 -8.03 1.02
C GLU A 29 18.23 -7.94 2.47
N GLU A 30 19.29 -7.15 2.72
CA GLU A 30 19.79 -6.91 4.07
C GLU A 30 18.75 -6.18 4.94
N ILE A 31 18.03 -5.19 4.36
CA ILE A 31 16.93 -4.49 5.06
C ILE A 31 15.81 -5.48 5.40
N ALA A 32 15.42 -6.33 4.45
CA ALA A 32 14.39 -7.36 4.66
C ALA A 32 14.78 -8.31 5.80
N ARG A 33 16.04 -8.77 5.80
CA ARG A 33 16.59 -9.65 6.85
C ARG A 33 16.57 -8.99 8.23
N ILE A 34 16.96 -7.71 8.31
CA ILE A 34 16.92 -6.94 9.57
C ILE A 34 15.48 -6.76 10.05
N ALA A 35 14.55 -6.47 9.16
CA ALA A 35 13.14 -6.31 9.47
C ALA A 35 12.54 -7.60 10.05
N GLN A 36 12.78 -8.71 9.37
CA GLN A 36 12.30 -10.02 9.81
C GLN A 36 12.85 -10.40 11.18
N ALA A 37 14.16 -10.24 11.40
CA ALA A 37 14.81 -10.56 12.67
C ALA A 37 14.31 -9.69 13.83
N ALA A 38 13.83 -8.47 13.55
CA ALA A 38 13.35 -7.52 14.56
C ALA A 38 11.83 -7.52 14.72
N GLY A 39 11.08 -8.28 13.93
CA GLY A 39 9.62 -8.21 13.85
C GLY A 39 9.12 -6.81 13.43
N MET A 40 9.86 -6.13 12.56
CA MET A 40 9.61 -4.75 12.14
C MET A 40 8.92 -4.72 10.77
N VAL A 41 7.85 -3.96 10.65
CA VAL A 41 7.17 -3.72 9.37
C VAL A 41 7.96 -2.70 8.55
N ILE A 42 8.19 -2.97 7.26
CA ILE A 42 8.80 -2.00 6.35
C ILE A 42 7.91 -1.83 5.12
N GLU A 43 7.49 -0.59 4.89
CA GLU A 43 6.87 -0.14 3.64
C GLU A 43 7.95 0.42 2.71
N GLY A 44 7.95 -0.01 1.47
CA GLY A 44 8.97 0.36 0.49
C GLY A 44 10.13 -0.65 0.40
N PRO A 45 11.33 -0.22 0.04
CA PRO A 45 11.77 1.13 -0.38
C PRO A 45 11.17 1.59 -1.72
N ASN A 46 11.58 2.76 -2.19
CA ASN A 46 11.12 3.33 -3.45
C ASN A 46 9.60 3.45 -3.54
N CYS A 47 8.97 4.00 -2.49
CA CYS A 47 7.53 4.18 -2.37
C CYS A 47 7.15 5.64 -2.13
N LEU A 48 5.89 5.99 -2.31
CA LEU A 48 5.34 7.28 -1.88
C LEU A 48 4.73 7.23 -0.48
N GLY A 49 4.70 6.05 0.13
CA GLY A 49 4.11 5.85 1.43
C GLY A 49 2.62 5.54 1.41
N SER A 50 1.95 5.77 2.50
CA SER A 50 0.55 5.42 2.68
C SER A 50 -0.27 6.54 3.32
N ILE A 51 -1.56 6.56 3.01
CA ILE A 51 -2.54 7.47 3.57
C ILE A 51 -3.72 6.65 4.08
N ASN A 52 -3.96 6.74 5.38
CA ASN A 52 -5.21 6.27 5.97
C ASN A 52 -6.15 7.45 6.10
N TYR A 53 -7.10 7.56 5.20
CA TYR A 53 -8.07 8.66 5.16
C TYR A 53 -9.08 8.58 6.32
N LEU A 54 -9.42 7.38 6.77
CA LEU A 54 -10.41 7.17 7.82
C LEU A 54 -9.92 7.62 9.20
N ASP A 55 -8.62 7.42 9.47
CA ASP A 55 -7.98 7.81 10.71
C ASP A 55 -7.13 9.09 10.57
N ARG A 56 -7.10 9.68 9.36
CA ARG A 56 -6.39 10.93 9.05
C ARG A 56 -4.89 10.84 9.32
N VAL A 57 -4.28 9.73 8.90
CA VAL A 57 -2.84 9.49 9.08
C VAL A 57 -2.16 9.47 7.71
N PRO A 58 -1.51 10.57 7.30
CA PRO A 58 -0.66 10.60 6.12
C PRO A 58 0.78 10.23 6.49
N LEU A 59 1.26 9.10 5.99
CA LEU A 59 2.66 8.68 6.03
C LEU A 59 3.24 8.78 4.62
N THR A 60 3.32 10.00 4.11
CA THR A 60 3.75 10.30 2.74
C THR A 60 4.48 11.62 2.69
N PHE A 61 5.33 11.83 1.67
CA PHE A 61 5.93 13.13 1.37
C PHE A 61 5.21 13.87 0.23
N VAL A 62 4.17 13.26 -0.34
CA VAL A 62 3.33 13.91 -1.34
C VAL A 62 2.38 14.86 -0.60
N ASP A 63 2.29 16.09 -1.12
CA ASP A 63 1.32 17.05 -0.60
C ASP A 63 -0.09 16.54 -0.83
N THR A 64 -0.79 16.26 0.25
CA THR A 64 -2.16 15.77 0.26
C THR A 64 -2.96 16.61 1.22
N ASP A 65 -3.89 17.41 0.68
CA ASP A 65 -4.85 18.11 1.53
C ASP A 65 -5.91 17.14 2.06
N ILE A 66 -5.57 16.51 3.17
CA ILE A 66 -6.50 15.61 3.88
C ILE A 66 -7.62 16.44 4.55
N SER A 67 -7.42 17.73 4.77
CA SER A 67 -8.35 18.57 5.54
C SER A 67 -9.61 18.97 4.77
N ALA A 68 -9.49 19.32 3.50
CA ALA A 68 -10.63 19.77 2.68
C ALA A 68 -11.54 18.60 2.24
N GLU A 69 -10.97 17.41 2.07
CA GLU A 69 -11.67 16.22 1.59
C GLU A 69 -12.30 15.39 2.71
N GLN A 70 -11.96 15.68 3.95
CA GLN A 70 -12.27 14.86 5.13
C GLN A 70 -13.74 14.74 5.49
N ALA A 71 -14.58 15.68 5.10
CA ALA A 71 -16.03 15.56 5.31
C ALA A 71 -16.63 14.40 4.48
N ALA A 72 -15.97 14.01 3.38
CA ALA A 72 -16.38 12.92 2.51
C ALA A 72 -15.86 11.55 2.97
N PHE A 73 -14.73 11.50 3.70
CA PHE A 73 -14.11 10.25 4.12
C PHE A 73 -14.54 9.84 5.53
N ASN A 74 -15.47 8.93 5.64
CA ASN A 74 -15.91 8.41 6.92
C ASN A 74 -16.35 6.93 6.79
N ARG A 75 -16.43 6.25 7.94
CA ARG A 75 -16.82 4.83 7.99
C ARG A 75 -18.33 4.60 7.77
N ALA A 76 -19.14 5.63 7.67
CA ALA A 76 -20.58 5.52 7.45
C ALA A 76 -20.97 5.31 5.99
N GLN A 77 -20.03 5.47 5.05
CA GLN A 77 -20.25 5.28 3.61
C GLN A 77 -19.30 4.26 3.00
N PRO A 78 -19.64 3.71 1.82
CA PRO A 78 -18.74 2.82 1.08
C PRO A 78 -17.46 3.54 0.66
N ASN A 79 -16.31 2.94 0.92
CA ASN A 79 -14.99 3.49 0.60
C ASN A 79 -14.20 2.56 -0.33
N ILE A 80 -13.19 3.13 -0.98
CA ILE A 80 -12.25 2.43 -1.87
C ILE A 80 -10.89 2.36 -1.17
N ALA A 81 -10.29 1.18 -1.07
CA ALA A 81 -8.87 1.04 -0.79
C ALA A 81 -8.12 0.96 -2.13
N PHE A 82 -7.16 1.85 -2.35
CA PHE A 82 -6.30 1.81 -3.52
C PHE A 82 -4.88 1.41 -3.11
N LEU A 83 -4.43 0.27 -3.61
CA LEU A 83 -3.13 -0.33 -3.31
C LEU A 83 -2.30 -0.40 -4.59
N SER A 84 -1.10 0.14 -4.59
CA SER A 84 -0.28 0.28 -5.79
C SER A 84 1.19 -0.04 -5.52
N GLN A 85 1.83 -0.82 -6.39
CA GLN A 85 3.28 -0.96 -6.38
C GLN A 85 3.98 0.27 -6.98
N SER A 86 3.28 1.03 -7.83
CA SER A 86 3.78 2.27 -8.41
C SER A 86 3.34 3.48 -7.59
N GLY A 87 4.32 4.29 -7.15
CA GLY A 87 4.04 5.56 -6.46
C GLY A 87 3.29 6.54 -7.34
N ALA A 88 3.71 6.70 -8.60
CA ALA A 88 3.04 7.59 -9.55
C ALA A 88 1.57 7.19 -9.77
N MET A 89 1.29 5.90 -9.91
CA MET A 89 -0.08 5.42 -10.06
C MET A 89 -0.90 5.67 -8.78
N MET A 90 -0.29 5.50 -7.59
CA MET A 90 -0.98 5.82 -6.34
C MET A 90 -1.41 7.29 -6.32
N ALA A 91 -0.51 8.22 -6.59
CA ALA A 91 -0.81 9.64 -6.57
C ALA A 91 -1.87 10.04 -7.61
N VAL A 92 -1.71 9.59 -8.88
CA VAL A 92 -2.63 9.96 -9.97
C VAL A 92 -4.03 9.37 -9.75
N VAL A 93 -4.13 8.10 -9.36
CA VAL A 93 -5.43 7.46 -9.17
C VAL A 93 -6.13 7.98 -7.93
N ALA A 94 -5.42 8.16 -6.81
CA ALA A 94 -6.01 8.73 -5.60
C ALA A 94 -6.57 10.13 -5.89
N ARG A 95 -5.82 10.99 -6.59
CA ARG A 95 -6.30 12.30 -7.03
C ARG A 95 -7.52 12.20 -7.95
N SER A 96 -7.47 11.31 -8.93
CA SER A 96 -8.58 11.12 -9.87
C SER A 96 -9.88 10.63 -9.21
N LEU A 97 -9.77 9.82 -8.16
CA LEU A 97 -10.91 9.38 -7.36
C LEU A 97 -11.46 10.54 -6.51
N ALA A 98 -10.57 11.31 -5.88
CA ALA A 98 -10.95 12.49 -5.11
C ALA A 98 -11.69 13.53 -5.98
N ASP A 99 -11.17 13.85 -7.16
CA ASP A 99 -11.78 14.77 -8.12
C ASP A 99 -13.20 14.35 -8.58
N ARG A 100 -13.54 13.06 -8.39
CA ARG A 100 -14.86 12.49 -8.67
C ARG A 100 -15.71 12.27 -7.43
N ALA A 101 -15.28 12.80 -6.29
CA ALA A 101 -15.91 12.60 -5.00
C ALA A 101 -16.11 11.11 -4.62
N LEU A 102 -15.20 10.25 -5.08
CA LEU A 102 -15.19 8.83 -4.71
C LEU A 102 -14.31 8.65 -3.47
N PRO A 103 -14.88 8.27 -2.33
CA PRO A 103 -14.17 8.26 -1.06
C PRO A 103 -13.16 7.12 -0.97
N LEU A 104 -11.96 7.45 -0.48
CA LEU A 104 -10.90 6.50 -0.18
C LEU A 104 -10.90 6.14 1.30
N SER A 105 -10.69 4.87 1.62
CA SER A 105 -10.29 4.42 2.96
C SER A 105 -8.78 4.48 3.10
N PHE A 106 -8.07 3.90 2.13
CA PHE A 106 -6.62 3.83 2.10
C PHE A 106 -6.09 4.12 0.70
N ALA A 107 -4.95 4.81 0.62
CA ALA A 107 -4.11 4.84 -0.57
C ALA A 107 -2.70 4.44 -0.15
N VAL A 108 -2.14 3.40 -0.77
CA VAL A 108 -0.85 2.83 -0.40
C VAL A 108 0.02 2.66 -1.62
N SER A 109 1.28 3.10 -1.51
CA SER A 109 2.33 2.81 -2.48
C SER A 109 3.35 1.88 -1.86
N THR A 110 3.34 0.60 -2.24
CA THR A 110 4.21 -0.42 -1.63
C THR A 110 5.65 -0.38 -2.12
N GLY A 111 5.91 0.24 -3.29
CA GLY A 111 7.25 0.33 -3.87
C GLY A 111 7.87 -1.04 -4.18
N ASN A 112 9.14 -1.22 -3.81
CA ASN A 112 9.90 -2.45 -4.10
C ASN A 112 9.50 -3.66 -3.24
N GLU A 113 8.72 -3.46 -2.17
CA GLU A 113 8.25 -4.54 -1.31
C GLU A 113 9.38 -5.35 -0.67
N ALA A 114 10.30 -4.68 0.02
CA ALA A 114 11.41 -5.36 0.67
C ALA A 114 10.97 -6.33 1.78
N ALA A 115 9.94 -5.97 2.52
CA ALA A 115 9.40 -6.79 3.61
C ALA A 115 7.88 -6.90 3.55
N SER A 116 7.15 -5.77 3.60
CA SER A 116 5.69 -5.78 3.45
C SER A 116 5.31 -5.73 1.98
N THR A 117 4.33 -6.52 1.58
CA THR A 117 3.90 -6.68 0.19
C THR A 117 2.48 -6.16 -0.01
N ILE A 118 2.05 -6.01 -1.26
CA ILE A 118 0.69 -5.57 -1.57
C ILE A 118 -0.37 -6.51 -0.97
N GLU A 119 -0.05 -7.80 -0.82
CA GLU A 119 -0.94 -8.77 -0.20
C GLU A 119 -1.15 -8.49 1.29
N ASP A 120 -0.14 -7.96 2.02
CA ASP A 120 -0.29 -7.58 3.43
C ASP A 120 -1.27 -6.41 3.59
N TYR A 121 -1.13 -5.40 2.75
CA TYR A 121 -2.05 -4.25 2.74
C TYR A 121 -3.46 -4.64 2.29
N LEU A 122 -3.57 -5.58 1.35
CA LEU A 122 -4.85 -6.11 0.90
C LEU A 122 -5.58 -6.84 2.04
N GLU A 123 -4.88 -7.68 2.78
CA GLU A 123 -5.44 -8.37 3.95
C GLU A 123 -5.88 -7.38 5.03
N TYR A 124 -5.11 -6.31 5.25
CA TYR A 124 -5.50 -5.24 6.17
C TYR A 124 -6.76 -4.50 5.69
N ALA A 125 -6.82 -4.10 4.42
CA ALA A 125 -7.96 -3.39 3.84
C ALA A 125 -9.25 -4.24 3.81
N LEU A 126 -9.12 -5.55 3.72
CA LEU A 126 -10.24 -6.48 3.82
C LEU A 126 -10.94 -6.44 5.19
N GLN A 127 -10.21 -6.10 6.24
CA GLN A 127 -10.75 -6.04 7.62
C GLN A 127 -11.55 -4.77 7.88
N GLU A 128 -11.35 -3.70 7.09
CA GLU A 128 -12.10 -2.44 7.26
C GLU A 128 -13.53 -2.57 6.71
N PRO A 129 -14.56 -2.51 7.56
CA PRO A 129 -15.94 -2.78 7.12
C PRO A 129 -16.47 -1.79 6.08
N SER A 130 -16.03 -0.53 6.15
CA SER A 130 -16.46 0.53 5.21
C SER A 130 -15.78 0.43 3.85
N THR A 131 -14.65 -0.27 3.74
CA THR A 131 -14.01 -0.54 2.45
C THR A 131 -14.84 -1.54 1.66
N ARG A 132 -15.44 -1.11 0.57
CA ARG A 132 -16.29 -1.95 -0.31
C ARG A 132 -15.64 -2.29 -1.63
N VAL A 133 -14.64 -1.52 -2.03
CA VAL A 133 -13.87 -1.75 -3.24
C VAL A 133 -12.39 -1.82 -2.90
N LEU A 134 -11.73 -2.86 -3.39
CA LEU A 134 -10.30 -3.08 -3.30
C LEU A 134 -9.73 -2.92 -4.70
N ALA A 135 -9.14 -1.77 -4.98
CA ALA A 135 -8.55 -1.45 -6.27
C ALA A 135 -7.02 -1.61 -6.17
N LEU A 136 -6.44 -2.40 -7.07
CA LEU A 136 -5.03 -2.74 -7.08
C LEU A 136 -4.37 -2.35 -8.40
N PHE A 137 -3.19 -1.76 -8.33
CA PHE A 137 -2.24 -1.69 -9.42
C PHE A 137 -1.00 -2.49 -9.03
N ALA A 138 -0.78 -3.62 -9.69
CA ALA A 138 0.32 -4.52 -9.34
C ALA A 138 1.08 -4.99 -10.59
N GLU A 139 2.39 -4.87 -10.56
CA GLU A 139 3.32 -5.31 -11.62
C GLU A 139 3.75 -6.76 -11.41
N SER A 140 3.71 -7.22 -10.16
CA SER A 140 4.07 -8.58 -9.76
C SER A 140 3.41 -8.97 -8.44
N PHE A 141 3.36 -10.25 -8.14
CA PHE A 141 2.86 -10.76 -6.87
C PHE A 141 3.93 -11.63 -6.21
N ARG A 142 4.33 -11.25 -5.00
CA ARG A 142 5.27 -12.02 -4.18
C ARG A 142 4.64 -13.31 -3.68
N HIS A 143 3.35 -13.25 -3.35
CA HIS A 143 2.59 -14.35 -2.75
C HIS A 143 1.26 -14.59 -3.50
N PRO A 144 1.26 -15.16 -4.73
CA PRO A 144 0.05 -15.29 -5.55
C PRO A 144 -1.08 -16.08 -4.85
N GLN A 145 -0.73 -17.05 -4.00
CA GLN A 145 -1.72 -17.82 -3.24
C GLN A 145 -2.45 -16.97 -2.20
N ARG A 146 -1.76 -16.00 -1.57
CA ARG A 146 -2.38 -15.03 -0.65
C ARG A 146 -3.33 -14.11 -1.41
N LEU A 147 -2.94 -13.64 -2.60
CA LEU A 147 -3.83 -12.85 -3.46
C LEU A 147 -5.13 -13.61 -3.78
N LEU A 148 -5.03 -14.88 -4.19
CA LEU A 148 -6.20 -15.71 -4.48
C LEU A 148 -7.08 -15.94 -3.24
N ALA A 149 -6.47 -16.16 -2.08
CA ALA A 149 -7.20 -16.28 -0.81
C ALA A 149 -7.92 -14.97 -0.45
N ALA A 150 -7.24 -13.83 -0.62
CA ALA A 150 -7.81 -12.51 -0.39
C ALA A 150 -8.98 -12.20 -1.35
N ALA A 151 -8.87 -12.60 -2.63
CA ALA A 151 -9.95 -12.45 -3.60
C ALA A 151 -11.20 -13.26 -3.21
N ARG A 152 -11.03 -14.50 -2.78
CA ARG A 152 -12.14 -15.31 -2.25
C ARG A 152 -12.75 -14.66 -1.00
N ARG A 153 -11.90 -14.19 -0.09
CA ARG A 153 -12.37 -13.51 1.11
C ARG A 153 -13.12 -12.22 0.80
N ALA A 154 -12.68 -11.44 -0.20
CA ALA A 154 -13.41 -10.26 -0.67
C ALA A 154 -14.81 -10.63 -1.15
N GLN A 155 -14.93 -11.69 -1.95
CA GLN A 155 -16.23 -12.19 -2.43
C GLN A 155 -17.15 -12.60 -1.27
N GLU A 156 -16.65 -13.34 -0.29
CA GLU A 156 -17.41 -13.74 0.90
C GLU A 156 -17.91 -12.53 1.70
N LEU A 157 -17.12 -11.46 1.77
CA LEU A 157 -17.45 -10.21 2.45
C LEU A 157 -18.33 -9.26 1.59
N GLY A 158 -18.69 -9.66 0.36
CA GLY A 158 -19.42 -8.81 -0.57
C GLY A 158 -18.66 -7.55 -0.99
N LYS A 159 -17.32 -7.61 -1.05
CA LYS A 159 -16.46 -6.54 -1.52
C LYS A 159 -16.05 -6.78 -2.97
N LEU A 160 -15.95 -5.71 -3.74
CA LEU A 160 -15.44 -5.77 -5.11
C LEU A 160 -13.91 -5.70 -5.10
N MET A 161 -13.28 -6.49 -5.97
CA MET A 161 -11.84 -6.42 -6.21
C MET A 161 -11.59 -6.08 -7.68
N VAL A 162 -10.81 -5.03 -7.92
CA VAL A 162 -10.41 -4.56 -9.25
C VAL A 162 -8.90 -4.60 -9.33
N LEU A 163 -8.38 -5.31 -10.31
CA LEU A 163 -6.93 -5.43 -10.51
C LEU A 163 -6.56 -4.89 -11.88
N LEU A 164 -5.65 -3.93 -11.91
CA LEU A 164 -4.92 -3.51 -13.09
C LEU A 164 -3.49 -4.07 -13.02
N HIS A 165 -3.18 -4.95 -13.95
CA HIS A 165 -1.85 -5.54 -14.12
C HIS A 165 -1.33 -5.12 -15.50
N PRO A 166 -0.19 -4.37 -15.57
CA PRO A 166 0.29 -3.85 -16.85
C PRO A 166 0.77 -4.94 -17.82
N GLY A 167 0.94 -6.16 -17.34
CA GLY A 167 1.49 -7.25 -18.14
C GLY A 167 3.00 -7.14 -18.31
N LYS A 168 3.59 -8.15 -18.93
CA LYS A 168 4.95 -8.07 -19.48
C LYS A 168 4.83 -7.92 -20.99
N SER A 169 5.43 -6.88 -21.53
CA SER A 169 5.63 -6.73 -22.98
C SER A 169 6.65 -7.74 -23.50
#